data_aac3d33ad2704529a1f3f1d4f6506784
#
_entry.id   aac3d33ad2704529a1f3f1d4f6506784
#
_cell.length_a   1.000
_cell.length_b   1.000
_cell.length_c   1.000
_cell.angle_alpha   90.00
_cell.angle_beta   90.00
_cell.angle_gamma   90.00
#
_symmetry.space_group_name_H-M   'P 1'
#
loop_
_entity.id
_entity.type
_entity.pdbx_description
1 polymer ?
#
loop_
_entity_poly.entity_id
_entity_poly.type
_entity_poly.pdbx_seq_one_letter_code
_entity_poly.pdbx_strand_id
1 'polypeptide(L)'
;LFYGPPGNGKCLGKGTPVLMFDGTIKNVEDVQVGDLLMGDDSTPRRVLSLARGRETMYEVIPSKGDPYIVNESHILSLKRNRTTRNLDKTKRKKVTDYVDISVRDYLQQSNTFKYRHKGYRVGVEFPEQKVPLDPYILGVWLGDGDKQAALITSADKEVVNAFRKYCDASEQELVLRHQTNRTTGKAEMYGIRKADQSKKVKSPFMLALH
;
A
#
# COMPACT_ATOMS: atom_id res chain seq x y z
N LEU A 1 11.69 5.37 -3.12
CA LEU A 1 12.62 5.61 -2.01
C LEU A 1 14.04 5.56 -2.52
N PHE A 2 14.81 6.61 -2.26
CA PHE A 2 16.09 6.82 -2.92
C PHE A 2 17.21 6.74 -1.89
N TYR A 3 18.14 5.82 -2.14
CA TYR A 3 19.34 5.63 -1.38
C TYR A 3 20.55 6.15 -2.19
N GLY A 4 21.36 7.01 -1.59
CA GLY A 4 22.63 7.41 -2.17
C GLY A 4 23.45 8.21 -1.17
N PRO A 5 24.81 8.19 -1.28
CA PRO A 5 25.66 8.91 -0.37
C PRO A 5 25.35 10.40 -0.35
N PRO A 6 25.57 11.10 0.77
CA PRO A 6 25.37 12.54 0.85
C PRO A 6 26.26 13.26 -0.15
N GLY A 7 25.73 14.23 -0.86
CA GLY A 7 26.46 15.10 -1.77
C GLY A 7 26.13 15.02 -3.26
N ASN A 8 25.30 14.09 -3.71
CA ASN A 8 25.00 13.95 -5.14
C ASN A 8 23.62 14.48 -5.51
N GLY A 9 23.28 15.73 -5.17
CA GLY A 9 22.21 16.53 -5.80
C GLY A 9 20.90 15.85 -6.22
N LYS A 10 20.47 14.78 -5.53
CA LYS A 10 19.27 14.01 -5.88
C LYS A 10 18.05 14.72 -5.32
N CYS A 11 17.35 15.48 -6.15
CA CYS A 11 16.19 16.24 -5.72
C CYS A 11 14.89 15.67 -6.30
N LEU A 12 13.88 15.66 -5.48
CA LEU A 12 12.48 15.45 -5.87
C LEU A 12 11.82 16.81 -6.12
N GLY A 13 10.85 16.84 -7.03
CA GLY A 13 10.03 18.04 -7.26
C GLY A 13 9.17 18.38 -6.05
N LYS A 14 8.87 19.66 -5.87
CA LYS A 14 7.96 20.14 -4.83
C LYS A 14 6.60 19.42 -4.93
N GLY A 15 6.03 19.04 -3.79
CA GLY A 15 4.77 18.32 -3.71
C GLY A 15 4.89 16.81 -3.95
N THR A 16 6.10 16.25 -4.16
CA THR A 16 6.27 14.81 -4.29
C THR A 16 5.99 14.12 -2.95
N PRO A 17 5.04 13.16 -2.90
CA PRO A 17 4.72 12.44 -1.67
C PRO A 17 5.86 11.49 -1.27
N VAL A 18 6.22 11.52 -0.01
CA VAL A 18 7.24 10.68 0.61
C VAL A 18 6.61 9.82 1.69
N LEU A 19 6.80 8.51 1.60
CA LEU A 19 6.27 7.55 2.55
C LEU A 19 7.15 7.53 3.81
N MET A 20 6.53 7.84 4.95
CA MET A 20 7.17 7.81 6.26
C MET A 20 7.13 6.40 6.85
N PHE A 21 8.02 6.13 7.79
CA PHE A 21 8.12 4.81 8.45
C PHE A 21 6.87 4.46 9.27
N ASP A 22 6.16 5.45 9.79
CA ASP A 22 4.91 5.28 10.54
C ASP A 22 3.67 5.07 9.63
N GLY A 23 3.86 5.02 8.31
CA GLY A 23 2.79 4.85 7.33
C GLY A 23 2.13 6.16 6.88
N THR A 24 2.50 7.29 7.45
CA THR A 24 2.02 8.60 6.98
C THR A 24 2.71 9.03 5.70
N ILE A 25 2.16 10.02 5.02
CA ILE A 25 2.73 10.63 3.82
C ILE A 25 3.01 12.10 4.10
N LYS A 26 4.25 12.54 3.82
CA LYS A 26 4.63 13.96 3.84
C LYS A 26 5.02 14.41 2.43
N ASN A 27 4.77 15.67 2.09
CA ASN A 27 5.41 16.24 0.91
C ASN A 27 6.90 16.39 1.14
N VAL A 28 7.70 16.25 0.08
CA VAL A 28 9.17 16.28 0.19
C VAL A 28 9.68 17.57 0.83
N GLU A 29 9.03 18.70 0.61
CA GLU A 29 9.37 20.01 1.21
C GLU A 29 9.12 20.08 2.73
N ASP A 30 8.25 19.22 3.25
CA ASP A 30 7.86 19.15 4.68
C ASP A 30 8.69 18.15 5.46
N VAL A 31 9.53 17.37 4.78
CA VAL A 31 10.45 16.42 5.42
C VAL A 31 11.55 17.18 6.14
N GLN A 32 11.88 16.73 7.36
CA GLN A 32 12.87 17.36 8.23
C GLN A 32 14.04 16.40 8.56
N VAL A 33 15.16 16.98 8.96
CA VAL A 33 16.30 16.20 9.50
C VAL A 33 15.84 15.46 10.75
N GLY A 34 16.14 14.17 10.82
CA GLY A 34 15.70 13.30 11.91
C GLY A 34 14.44 12.50 11.60
N ASP A 35 13.64 12.89 10.61
CA ASP A 35 12.49 12.11 10.15
C ASP A 35 12.90 10.69 9.74
N LEU A 36 11.99 9.74 9.92
CA LEU A 36 12.16 8.36 9.52
C LEU A 36 11.32 8.06 8.27
N LEU A 37 11.99 7.75 7.17
CA LEU A 37 11.35 7.33 5.93
C LEU A 37 11.23 5.81 5.89
N MET A 38 10.25 5.31 5.14
CA MET A 38 10.11 3.87 4.88
C MET A 38 11.19 3.40 3.92
N GLY A 39 11.97 2.40 4.32
CA GLY A 39 12.92 1.70 3.46
C GLY A 39 12.24 0.65 2.58
N ASP A 40 12.88 0.28 1.49
CA ASP A 40 12.44 -0.78 0.57
C ASP A 40 12.53 -2.18 1.20
N ASP A 41 13.24 -2.29 2.30
CA ASP A 41 13.38 -3.49 3.14
C ASP A 41 12.55 -3.42 4.43
N SER A 42 11.58 -2.50 4.49
CA SER A 42 10.69 -2.25 5.64
C SER A 42 11.45 -1.77 6.90
N THR A 43 12.65 -1.22 6.76
CA THR A 43 13.40 -0.63 7.87
C THR A 43 13.43 0.90 7.80
N PRO A 44 13.55 1.60 8.95
CA PRO A 44 13.54 3.06 8.94
C PRO A 44 14.81 3.63 8.30
N ARG A 45 14.65 4.68 7.52
CA ARG A 45 15.72 5.49 6.93
C ARG A 45 15.68 6.88 7.54
N ARG A 46 16.64 7.17 8.40
CA ARG A 46 16.75 8.50 9.04
C ARG A 46 17.24 9.53 8.04
N VAL A 47 16.54 10.65 7.95
CA VAL A 47 16.98 11.82 7.19
C VAL A 47 18.16 12.47 7.91
N LEU A 48 19.34 12.48 7.29
CA LEU A 48 20.56 13.01 7.87
C LEU A 48 20.79 14.48 7.50
N SER A 49 20.41 14.87 6.29
CA SER A 49 20.56 16.23 5.79
C SER A 49 19.52 16.53 4.70
N LEU A 50 19.25 17.79 4.47
CA LEU A 50 18.36 18.28 3.42
C LEU A 50 19.15 19.19 2.47
N ALA A 51 18.84 19.08 1.18
CA ALA A 51 19.33 19.99 0.16
C ALA A 51 18.13 20.59 -0.59
N ARG A 52 18.24 21.88 -0.92
CA ARG A 52 17.27 22.60 -1.75
C ARG A 52 18.01 23.34 -2.87
N GLY A 53 17.43 23.36 -4.06
CA GLY A 53 18.05 24.03 -5.20
C GLY A 53 17.03 24.30 -6.31
N ARG A 54 17.53 24.88 -7.38
CA ARG A 54 16.79 25.05 -8.64
C ARG A 54 17.61 24.44 -9.76
N GLU A 55 17.07 23.46 -10.41
CA GLU A 55 17.70 22.72 -11.50
C GLU A 55 16.64 22.41 -12.57
N THR A 56 17.11 21.94 -13.73
CA THR A 56 16.21 21.34 -14.73
C THR A 56 15.57 20.08 -14.16
N MET A 57 14.25 20.05 -14.17
CA MET A 57 13.46 18.95 -13.64
C MET A 57 12.87 18.13 -14.79
N TYR A 58 12.75 16.83 -14.54
CA TYR A 58 12.19 15.86 -15.47
C TYR A 58 11.02 15.16 -14.83
N GLU A 59 9.94 15.01 -15.58
CA GLU A 59 8.81 14.20 -15.18
C GLU A 59 9.08 12.74 -15.58
N VAL A 60 9.08 11.87 -14.60
CA VAL A 60 9.15 10.42 -14.79
C VAL A 60 7.74 9.86 -14.84
N ILE A 61 7.34 9.37 -16.01
CA ILE A 61 6.01 8.78 -16.23
C ILE A 61 6.14 7.26 -16.24
N PRO A 62 5.81 6.56 -15.16
CA PRO A 62 5.87 5.10 -15.12
C PRO A 62 4.73 4.50 -15.95
N SER A 63 4.92 3.27 -16.45
CA SER A 63 3.85 2.54 -17.14
C SER A 63 2.68 2.15 -16.22
N LYS A 64 2.88 2.15 -14.90
CA LYS A 64 1.85 1.95 -13.87
C LYS A 64 2.21 2.78 -12.64
N GLY A 65 1.26 3.58 -12.15
CA GLY A 65 1.41 4.47 -11.00
C GLY A 65 1.49 5.93 -11.41
N ASP A 66 1.59 6.80 -10.42
CA ASP A 66 1.56 8.25 -10.63
C ASP A 66 2.91 8.75 -11.13
N PRO A 67 2.93 9.80 -11.99
CA PRO A 67 4.15 10.48 -12.39
C PRO A 67 4.78 11.20 -11.21
N TYR A 68 6.09 11.37 -11.25
CA TYR A 68 6.85 12.11 -10.25
C TYR A 68 7.96 12.93 -10.88
N ILE A 69 8.36 14.00 -10.22
CA ILE A 69 9.30 14.98 -10.75
C ILE A 69 10.65 14.85 -10.03
N VAL A 70 11.73 14.80 -10.80
CA VAL A 70 13.11 14.64 -10.31
C VAL A 70 14.07 15.51 -11.10
N ASN A 71 15.26 15.80 -10.52
CA ASN A 71 16.31 16.50 -11.24
C ASN A 71 17.14 15.54 -12.13
N GLU A 72 18.00 16.11 -12.94
CA GLU A 72 18.80 15.38 -13.94
C GLU A 72 19.78 14.37 -13.32
N SER A 73 20.37 14.68 -12.17
CA SER A 73 21.28 13.81 -11.45
C SER A 73 20.61 12.72 -10.61
N HIS A 74 19.27 12.72 -10.56
CA HIS A 74 18.51 11.76 -9.78
C HIS A 74 18.74 10.33 -10.27
N ILE A 75 18.94 9.39 -9.34
CA ILE A 75 19.17 7.99 -9.67
C ILE A 75 17.84 7.25 -9.75
N LEU A 76 17.59 6.69 -10.93
CA LEU A 76 16.49 5.76 -11.16
C LEU A 76 16.98 4.35 -10.84
N SER A 77 16.35 3.67 -9.90
CA SER A 77 16.58 2.25 -9.65
C SER A 77 15.61 1.44 -10.52
N LEU A 78 16.14 0.69 -11.44
CA LEU A 78 15.37 -0.02 -12.46
C LEU A 78 15.61 -1.52 -12.34
N LYS A 79 14.58 -2.29 -12.66
CA LYS A 79 14.64 -3.74 -12.74
C LYS A 79 14.49 -4.19 -14.19
N ARG A 80 15.37 -5.11 -14.61
CA ARG A 80 15.29 -5.69 -15.94
C ARG A 80 14.11 -6.65 -16.02
N ASN A 81 13.21 -6.39 -16.96
CA ASN A 81 12.12 -7.33 -17.27
C ASN A 81 12.69 -8.48 -18.13
N ARG A 82 12.77 -9.67 -17.54
CA ARG A 82 13.17 -10.88 -18.26
C ARG A 82 11.98 -11.45 -19.02
N THR A 83 11.86 -11.15 -20.30
CA THR A 83 11.24 -12.06 -21.24
C THR A 83 12.32 -13.06 -21.70
N THR A 84 12.61 -14.05 -20.90
CA THR A 84 13.44 -15.18 -21.35
C THR A 84 12.57 -16.16 -22.12
N ARG A 85 12.54 -16.00 -23.44
CA ARG A 85 12.45 -17.17 -24.31
C ARG A 85 13.81 -17.89 -24.26
N ASN A 86 13.81 -19.04 -23.64
CA ASN A 86 14.76 -20.12 -23.80
C ASN A 86 16.23 -19.75 -24.10
N LEU A 87 17.06 -19.79 -23.09
CA LEU A 87 18.46 -20.10 -23.27
C LEU A 87 18.89 -20.97 -22.10
N ASP A 88 19.16 -22.21 -22.43
CA ASP A 88 19.86 -23.24 -21.68
C ASP A 88 19.57 -23.34 -20.17
N LYS A 89 18.77 -24.33 -19.78
CA LYS A 89 18.36 -24.62 -18.40
C LYS A 89 19.50 -24.98 -17.46
N THR A 90 20.72 -25.16 -17.96
CA THR A 90 21.87 -25.68 -17.22
C THR A 90 22.79 -24.60 -16.62
N LYS A 91 22.67 -23.32 -17.02
CA LYS A 91 23.50 -22.21 -16.52
C LYS A 91 22.67 -21.04 -15.98
N ARG A 92 21.89 -21.28 -14.91
CA ARG A 92 21.21 -20.20 -14.20
C ARG A 92 22.20 -19.46 -13.28
N LYS A 93 23.02 -18.59 -13.81
CA LYS A 93 23.66 -17.56 -13.00
C LYS A 93 22.57 -16.56 -12.59
N LYS A 94 22.33 -16.40 -11.29
CA LYS A 94 21.40 -15.39 -10.75
C LYS A 94 22.06 -14.04 -10.98
N VAL A 95 21.81 -13.43 -12.14
CA VAL A 95 22.24 -12.06 -12.42
C VAL A 95 21.26 -11.16 -11.66
N THR A 96 21.79 -10.30 -10.80
CA THR A 96 21.03 -9.21 -10.19
C THR A 96 20.51 -8.31 -11.31
N ASP A 97 19.21 -8.32 -11.52
CA ASP A 97 18.57 -7.62 -12.64
C ASP A 97 18.29 -6.14 -12.32
N TYR A 98 18.98 -5.56 -11.32
CA TYR A 98 18.82 -4.16 -10.92
C TYR A 98 19.91 -3.28 -11.48
N VAL A 99 19.54 -2.10 -11.95
CA VAL A 99 20.44 -1.07 -12.48
C VAL A 99 20.07 0.27 -11.88
N ASP A 100 21.04 0.92 -11.24
CA ASP A 100 20.94 2.29 -10.77
C ASP A 100 21.57 3.21 -11.82
N ILE A 101 20.79 4.15 -12.35
CA ILE A 101 21.22 5.02 -13.46
C ILE A 101 20.67 6.43 -13.24
N SER A 102 21.48 7.46 -13.52
CA SER A 102 20.99 8.84 -13.48
C SER A 102 19.95 9.10 -14.58
N VAL A 103 19.06 10.08 -14.36
CA VAL A 103 18.12 10.52 -15.41
C VAL A 103 18.87 10.95 -16.66
N ARG A 104 19.96 11.69 -16.50
CA ARG A 104 20.87 12.10 -17.60
C ARG A 104 21.32 10.90 -18.42
N ASP A 105 21.89 9.89 -17.78
CA ASP A 105 22.40 8.71 -18.45
C ASP A 105 21.29 7.83 -19.02
N TYR A 106 20.15 7.77 -18.34
CA TYR A 106 18.97 7.07 -18.84
C TYR A 106 18.44 7.68 -20.14
N LEU A 107 18.46 9.00 -20.27
CA LEU A 107 18.05 9.69 -21.49
C LEU A 107 18.91 9.31 -22.71
N GLN A 108 20.18 9.03 -22.49
CA GLN A 108 21.14 8.60 -23.53
C GLN A 108 21.01 7.11 -23.89
N GLN A 109 20.25 6.32 -23.13
CA GLN A 109 20.13 4.89 -23.38
C GLN A 109 19.27 4.60 -24.61
N SER A 110 19.58 3.46 -25.26
CA SER A 110 18.82 2.96 -26.38
C SER A 110 17.34 2.66 -26.02
N ASN A 111 16.44 2.70 -27.00
CA ASN A 111 15.05 2.33 -26.79
C ASN A 111 14.89 0.90 -26.28
N THR A 112 15.78 -0.02 -26.70
CA THR A 112 15.79 -1.40 -26.22
C THR A 112 16.13 -1.45 -24.73
N PHE A 113 17.08 -0.64 -24.25
CA PHE A 113 17.38 -0.54 -22.82
C PHE A 113 16.16 -0.02 -22.05
N LYS A 114 15.59 1.10 -22.48
CA LYS A 114 14.40 1.75 -21.86
C LYS A 114 13.19 0.82 -21.83
N TYR A 115 13.00 0.03 -22.86
CA TYR A 115 11.92 -0.98 -22.90
C TYR A 115 12.14 -2.10 -21.89
N ARG A 116 13.38 -2.58 -21.73
CA ARG A 116 13.72 -3.73 -20.87
C ARG A 116 13.88 -3.38 -19.40
N HIS A 117 14.23 -2.14 -19.06
CA HIS A 117 14.46 -1.70 -17.70
C HIS A 117 13.32 -0.79 -17.23
N LYS A 118 12.61 -1.22 -16.21
CA LYS A 118 11.43 -0.53 -15.70
C LYS A 118 11.57 -0.27 -14.20
N GLY A 119 10.93 0.79 -13.73
CA GLY A 119 10.70 0.97 -12.31
C GLY A 119 9.96 -0.25 -11.73
N TYR A 120 10.19 -0.54 -10.48
CA TYR A 120 9.56 -1.67 -9.79
C TYR A 120 8.96 -1.20 -8.46
N ARG A 121 8.06 -2.02 -7.94
CA ARG A 121 7.45 -1.81 -6.63
C ARG A 121 7.90 -2.92 -5.70
N VAL A 122 8.11 -2.56 -4.45
CA VAL A 122 8.34 -3.49 -3.35
C VAL A 122 7.16 -3.41 -2.39
N GLY A 123 6.75 -4.54 -1.83
CA GLY A 123 5.88 -4.54 -0.67
C GLY A 123 6.68 -4.09 0.55
N VAL A 124 6.06 -3.28 1.40
CA VAL A 124 6.65 -2.88 2.67
C VAL A 124 5.73 -3.28 3.81
N GLU A 125 6.33 -3.64 4.93
CA GLU A 125 5.63 -3.95 6.17
C GLU A 125 5.72 -2.74 7.10
N PHE A 126 4.60 -2.33 7.64
CA PHE A 126 4.53 -1.25 8.61
C PHE A 126 4.62 -1.80 10.02
N PRO A 127 5.10 -0.99 10.98
CA PRO A 127 5.00 -1.34 12.40
C PRO A 127 3.56 -1.67 12.77
N GLU A 128 3.38 -2.71 13.59
CA GLU A 128 2.07 -3.11 14.07
C GLU A 128 1.40 -1.96 14.82
N GLN A 129 0.16 -1.66 14.44
CA GLN A 129 -0.63 -0.61 15.08
C GLN A 129 -1.86 -1.23 15.74
N LYS A 130 -2.21 -0.71 16.92
CA LYS A 130 -3.48 -1.07 17.55
C LYS A 130 -4.63 -0.46 16.73
N VAL A 131 -5.47 -1.31 16.19
CA VAL A 131 -6.67 -0.91 15.46
C VAL A 131 -7.91 -1.18 16.31
N PRO A 132 -8.97 -0.36 16.23
CA PRO A 132 -10.17 -0.51 17.04
C PRO A 132 -11.01 -1.74 16.66
N LEU A 133 -10.78 -2.29 15.46
CA LEU A 133 -11.46 -3.48 14.94
C LEU A 133 -10.43 -4.51 14.50
N ASP A 134 -10.80 -5.78 14.57
CA ASP A 134 -10.02 -6.85 13.95
C ASP A 134 -9.83 -6.56 12.45
N PRO A 135 -8.58 -6.58 11.92
CA PRO A 135 -8.29 -6.21 10.53
C PRO A 135 -9.02 -7.08 9.50
N TYR A 136 -9.23 -8.37 9.80
CA TYR A 136 -9.98 -9.27 8.92
C TYR A 136 -11.45 -8.87 8.86
N ILE A 137 -12.06 -8.63 10.01
CA ILE A 137 -13.46 -8.18 10.12
C ILE A 137 -13.67 -6.85 9.40
N LEU A 138 -12.74 -5.88 9.59
CA LEU A 138 -12.78 -4.60 8.89
C LEU A 138 -12.65 -4.78 7.38
N GLY A 139 -11.70 -5.61 6.92
CA GLY A 139 -11.48 -5.86 5.49
C GLY A 139 -12.70 -6.47 4.80
N VAL A 140 -13.31 -7.47 5.40
CA VAL A 140 -14.53 -8.09 4.87
C VAL A 140 -15.70 -7.09 4.88
N TRP A 141 -15.84 -6.30 5.95
CA TRP A 141 -16.90 -5.30 6.02
C TRP A 141 -16.75 -4.20 4.97
N LEU A 142 -15.53 -3.76 4.68
CA LEU A 142 -15.26 -2.80 3.62
C LEU A 142 -15.61 -3.32 2.21
N GLY A 143 -15.54 -4.64 2.00
CA GLY A 143 -15.96 -5.30 0.76
C GLY A 143 -17.47 -5.50 0.65
N ASP A 144 -18.08 -6.11 1.65
CA ASP A 144 -19.43 -6.67 1.60
C ASP A 144 -20.39 -6.07 2.64
N GLY A 145 -19.95 -5.08 3.41
CA GLY A 145 -20.75 -4.42 4.44
C GLY A 145 -21.62 -3.28 3.92
N ASP A 146 -22.66 -2.98 4.66
CA ASP A 146 -23.55 -1.83 4.38
C ASP A 146 -22.95 -0.54 4.98
N LYS A 147 -23.01 0.55 4.20
CA LYS A 147 -22.44 1.85 4.60
C LYS A 147 -23.22 2.57 5.70
N GLN A 148 -24.51 2.26 5.85
CA GLN A 148 -25.43 2.98 6.74
C GLN A 148 -25.79 2.18 7.99
N ALA A 149 -25.56 0.88 7.96
CA ALA A 149 -25.96 -0.02 9.03
C ALA A 149 -24.89 -1.09 9.30
N ALA A 150 -24.88 -1.62 10.52
CA ALA A 150 -24.02 -2.74 10.89
C ALA A 150 -24.57 -4.05 10.27
N LEU A 151 -24.55 -4.12 8.93
CA LEU A 151 -25.04 -5.26 8.15
C LEU A 151 -23.92 -5.81 7.27
N ILE A 152 -23.88 -7.12 7.12
CA ILE A 152 -23.00 -7.83 6.19
C ILE A 152 -23.83 -8.85 5.41
N THR A 153 -23.56 -8.98 4.11
CA THR A 153 -24.18 -9.99 3.26
C THR A 153 -23.15 -10.99 2.80
N SER A 154 -23.27 -12.24 3.16
CA SER A 154 -22.32 -13.27 2.76
C SER A 154 -22.99 -14.64 2.59
N ALA A 155 -22.48 -15.40 1.59
CA ALA A 155 -22.76 -16.83 1.42
C ALA A 155 -21.65 -17.70 2.02
N ASP A 156 -20.52 -17.11 2.38
CA ASP A 156 -19.34 -17.80 2.86
C ASP A 156 -19.46 -18.08 4.37
N LYS A 157 -19.48 -19.36 4.71
CA LYS A 157 -19.57 -19.80 6.10
C LYS A 157 -18.36 -19.39 6.94
N GLU A 158 -17.17 -19.29 6.35
CA GLU A 158 -15.97 -18.89 7.06
C GLU A 158 -16.07 -17.43 7.49
N VAL A 159 -16.53 -16.57 6.59
CA VAL A 159 -16.81 -15.16 6.86
C VAL A 159 -17.84 -15.01 7.97
N VAL A 160 -18.97 -15.68 7.85
CA VAL A 160 -20.06 -15.64 8.86
C VAL A 160 -19.57 -16.11 10.23
N ASN A 161 -18.78 -17.18 10.26
CA ASN A 161 -18.22 -17.70 11.52
C ASN A 161 -17.18 -16.74 12.13
N ALA A 162 -16.38 -16.05 11.32
CA ALA A 162 -15.45 -15.03 11.82
C ALA A 162 -16.21 -13.88 12.47
N PHE A 163 -17.28 -13.36 11.84
CA PHE A 163 -18.12 -12.33 12.43
C PHE A 163 -18.84 -12.81 13.70
N ARG A 164 -19.27 -14.06 13.77
CA ARG A 164 -19.88 -14.62 14.98
C ARG A 164 -18.88 -14.61 16.14
N LYS A 165 -17.65 -15.12 15.91
CA LYS A 165 -16.58 -15.11 16.92
C LYS A 165 -16.24 -13.70 17.40
N TYR A 166 -16.17 -12.74 16.45
CA TYR A 166 -15.95 -11.33 16.78
C TYR A 166 -17.07 -10.77 17.65
N CYS A 167 -18.33 -11.03 17.31
CA CYS A 167 -19.49 -10.59 18.08
C CYS A 167 -19.48 -11.18 19.49
N ASP A 168 -19.22 -12.49 19.64
CA ASP A 168 -19.14 -13.16 20.93
C ASP A 168 -18.05 -12.55 21.82
N ALA A 169 -16.88 -12.22 21.23
CA ALA A 169 -15.76 -11.59 21.97
C ALA A 169 -15.99 -10.13 22.34
N SER A 170 -16.92 -9.43 21.67
CA SER A 170 -17.18 -7.99 21.85
C SER A 170 -18.54 -7.68 22.47
N GLU A 171 -19.16 -8.66 23.14
CA GLU A 171 -20.50 -8.54 23.78
C GLU A 171 -21.59 -8.06 22.78
N GLN A 172 -21.44 -8.49 21.53
CA GLN A 172 -22.38 -8.22 20.45
C GLN A 172 -23.00 -9.53 19.96
N GLU A 173 -24.02 -9.44 19.14
CA GLU A 173 -24.72 -10.58 18.58
C GLU A 173 -24.84 -10.44 17.06
N LEU A 174 -24.52 -11.53 16.34
CA LEU A 174 -24.75 -11.63 14.91
C LEU A 174 -26.12 -12.26 14.65
N VAL A 175 -27.03 -11.50 14.07
CA VAL A 175 -28.41 -11.90 13.84
C VAL A 175 -28.73 -11.98 12.36
N LEU A 176 -29.28 -13.09 11.92
CA LEU A 176 -29.80 -13.22 10.57
C LEU A 176 -30.98 -12.25 10.37
N ARG A 177 -30.89 -11.35 9.40
CA ARG A 177 -31.89 -10.33 9.12
C ARG A 177 -32.77 -10.67 7.93
N HIS A 178 -32.20 -11.25 6.90
CA HIS A 178 -32.95 -11.60 5.69
C HIS A 178 -32.26 -12.73 4.93
N GLN A 179 -33.06 -13.70 4.49
CA GLN A 179 -32.66 -14.71 3.50
C GLN A 179 -33.07 -14.23 2.12
N THR A 180 -32.10 -13.98 1.24
CA THR A 180 -32.39 -13.64 -0.16
C THR A 180 -32.78 -14.91 -0.91
N ASN A 181 -34.08 -15.14 -1.09
CA ASN A 181 -34.63 -16.19 -1.97
C ASN A 181 -34.49 -15.82 -3.46
N ARG A 182 -33.38 -15.25 -3.88
CA ARG A 182 -33.11 -15.06 -5.32
C ARG A 182 -32.46 -16.31 -5.87
N THR A 183 -32.97 -16.77 -6.97
CA THR A 183 -32.83 -18.05 -7.67
C THR A 183 -31.39 -18.51 -8.00
N THR A 184 -30.34 -17.79 -7.59
CA THR A 184 -28.96 -18.11 -7.94
C THR A 184 -27.90 -17.88 -6.83
N GLY A 185 -28.27 -17.42 -5.65
CA GLY A 185 -27.30 -17.17 -4.58
C GLY A 185 -27.90 -17.38 -3.18
N LYS A 186 -27.24 -18.19 -2.35
CA LYS A 186 -27.58 -18.43 -0.95
C LYS A 186 -26.94 -17.39 -0.02
N ALA A 187 -26.75 -16.14 -0.47
CA ALA A 187 -26.20 -15.11 0.37
C ALA A 187 -27.25 -14.65 1.39
N GLU A 188 -26.87 -14.63 2.65
CA GLU A 188 -27.71 -14.22 3.77
C GLU A 188 -27.22 -12.89 4.32
N MET A 189 -28.15 -12.07 4.78
CA MET A 189 -27.83 -10.78 5.41
C MET A 189 -27.83 -10.92 6.92
N TYR A 190 -26.76 -10.53 7.55
CA TYR A 190 -26.57 -10.57 8.99
C TYR A 190 -26.44 -9.16 9.56
N GLY A 191 -27.08 -8.90 10.69
CA GLY A 191 -26.95 -7.66 11.45
C GLY A 191 -26.12 -7.85 12.70
N ILE A 192 -25.25 -6.90 13.00
CA ILE A 192 -24.47 -6.85 14.23
C ILE A 192 -25.22 -5.92 15.20
N ARG A 193 -25.59 -6.43 16.36
CA ARG A 193 -26.30 -5.66 17.40
C ARG A 193 -25.68 -5.92 18.78
N LYS A 194 -25.94 -5.04 19.74
CA LYS A 194 -25.65 -5.33 21.14
C LYS A 194 -26.46 -6.54 21.62
N ALA A 195 -25.86 -7.36 22.44
CA ALA A 195 -26.53 -8.46 23.10
C ALA A 195 -27.62 -7.95 24.08
N ASP A 196 -27.34 -6.85 24.77
CA ASP A 196 -28.33 -6.15 25.63
C ASP A 196 -29.08 -5.07 24.84
N GLN A 197 -30.37 -5.26 24.63
CA GLN A 197 -31.27 -4.37 23.87
C GLN A 197 -31.88 -3.20 24.72
N SER A 198 -31.51 -3.06 25.99
CA SER A 198 -32.14 -2.10 26.89
C SER A 198 -31.91 -0.63 26.56
N LYS A 199 -30.96 -0.32 25.66
CA LYS A 199 -30.64 1.06 25.23
C LYS A 199 -30.50 1.17 23.71
N LYS A 200 -31.17 2.17 23.11
CA LYS A 200 -31.00 2.57 21.69
C LYS A 200 -29.62 3.24 21.50
N VAL A 201 -28.53 2.49 21.62
CA VAL A 201 -27.18 2.99 21.39
C VAL A 201 -26.65 2.34 20.11
N LYS A 202 -25.92 3.13 19.30
CA LYS A 202 -25.22 2.56 18.10
C LYS A 202 -24.39 1.36 18.51
N SER A 203 -24.35 0.34 17.66
CA SER A 203 -23.47 -0.83 17.86
C SER A 203 -22.03 -0.36 18.07
N PRO A 204 -21.28 -0.93 19.04
CA PRO A 204 -19.85 -0.65 19.19
C PRO A 204 -19.07 -0.83 17.89
N PHE A 205 -19.46 -1.78 17.04
CA PHE A 205 -18.91 -1.96 15.71
C PHE A 205 -19.05 -0.71 14.84
N MET A 206 -20.24 -0.09 14.78
CA MET A 206 -20.45 1.15 14.02
C MET A 206 -19.71 2.35 14.61
N LEU A 207 -19.50 2.38 15.93
CA LEU A 207 -18.74 3.45 16.58
C LEU A 207 -17.23 3.34 16.30
N ALA A 208 -16.75 2.13 16.09
CA ALA A 208 -15.32 1.90 15.76
C ALA A 208 -15.00 2.17 14.27
N LEU A 209 -16.02 2.32 13.41
CA LEU A 209 -15.87 2.67 11.99
C LEU A 209 -15.86 4.19 11.72
N HIS A 210 -16.21 5.00 12.71
CA HIS A 210 -16.23 6.47 12.65
C HIS A 210 -15.13 7.08 13.51
#